data_e9f255e87f761f67b7681db5bd9c1c6e
#
_entry.id   e9f255e87f761f67b7681db5bd9c1c6e
#
_cell.length_a   1.000
_cell.length_b   1.000
_cell.length_c   1.000
_cell.angle_alpha   90.00
_cell.angle_beta   90.00
_cell.angle_gamma   90.00
#
_symmetry.space_group_name_H-M   'P 1'
#
loop_
_entity.id
_entity.type
_entity.pdbx_description
1 polymer ?
#
loop_
_entity_poly.entity_id
_entity_poly.type
_entity_poly.pdbx_seq_one_letter_code
_entity_poly.pdbx_strand_id
1 'polypeptide(L)'
;MPRRPGNEAQIHELLYQALETEIGGVQVYTTALTCAVNDDLREEWQEYLEETTRHREILLGVFAELGLDPDAASPGRTVCAHIGKSLVK
;
A
#
# COMPACT_ATOMS: atom_id res chain seq x y z
N MET A 1 8.19 -14.39 -23.82
CA MET A 1 9.52 -14.72 -23.29
C MET A 1 9.39 -15.47 -22.00
N PRO A 2 10.09 -16.58 -21.85
CA PRO A 2 10.08 -17.27 -20.55
C PRO A 2 10.72 -16.39 -19.47
N ARG A 3 10.08 -16.32 -18.32
CA ARG A 3 10.62 -15.56 -17.21
C ARG A 3 11.76 -16.34 -16.55
N ARG A 4 12.79 -15.60 -16.15
CA ARG A 4 13.85 -16.20 -15.33
C ARG A 4 13.30 -16.43 -13.94
N PRO A 5 13.66 -17.55 -13.25
CA PRO A 5 13.16 -17.81 -11.90
C PRO A 5 13.38 -16.65 -10.92
N GLY A 6 14.54 -15.96 -11.00
CA GLY A 6 14.83 -14.82 -10.14
C GLY A 6 13.88 -13.62 -10.35
N ASN A 7 13.30 -13.46 -11.55
CA ASN A 7 12.39 -12.35 -11.85
C ASN A 7 11.07 -12.49 -11.10
N GLU A 8 10.57 -13.71 -10.92
CA GLU A 8 9.33 -13.93 -10.18
C GLU A 8 9.47 -13.53 -8.72
N ALA A 9 10.58 -13.91 -8.08
CA ALA A 9 10.85 -13.52 -6.70
C ALA A 9 10.96 -12.01 -6.55
N GLN A 10 11.59 -11.32 -7.51
CA GLN A 10 11.70 -9.87 -7.50
C GLN A 10 10.35 -9.20 -7.69
N ILE A 11 9.51 -9.72 -8.58
CA ILE A 11 8.16 -9.21 -8.81
C ILE A 11 7.33 -9.37 -7.54
N HIS A 12 7.39 -10.53 -6.88
CA HIS A 12 6.67 -10.77 -5.63
C HIS A 12 7.12 -9.78 -4.54
N GLU A 13 8.43 -9.54 -4.41
CA GLU A 13 8.94 -8.58 -3.44
C GLU A 13 8.42 -7.17 -3.72
N LEU A 14 8.40 -6.75 -4.99
CA LEU A 14 7.86 -5.45 -5.36
C LEU A 14 6.37 -5.34 -5.07
N LEU A 15 5.62 -6.44 -5.25
CA LEU A 15 4.19 -6.45 -4.91
C LEU A 15 3.97 -6.30 -3.41
N TYR A 16 4.78 -6.95 -2.58
CA TYR A 16 4.68 -6.78 -1.12
C TYR A 16 5.00 -5.34 -0.70
N GLN A 17 6.02 -4.73 -1.30
CA GLN A 17 6.35 -3.32 -1.05
C GLN A 17 5.20 -2.40 -1.47
N ALA A 18 4.63 -2.65 -2.66
CA ALA A 18 3.51 -1.86 -3.18
C ALA A 18 2.29 -1.96 -2.26
N LEU A 19 1.94 -3.16 -1.83
CA LEU A 19 0.81 -3.37 -0.92
C LEU A 19 1.02 -2.63 0.39
N GLU A 20 2.21 -2.73 0.99
CA GLU A 20 2.50 -2.05 2.24
C GLU A 20 2.46 -0.54 2.09
N THR A 21 2.90 -0.02 0.94
CA THR A 21 2.82 1.41 0.63
C THR A 21 1.36 1.88 0.59
N GLU A 22 0.47 1.11 -0.04
CA GLU A 22 -0.95 1.46 -0.10
C GLU A 22 -1.62 1.36 1.28
N ILE A 23 -1.28 0.34 2.08
CA ILE A 23 -1.76 0.22 3.46
C ILE A 23 -1.33 1.44 4.28
N GLY A 24 -0.07 1.84 4.16
CA GLY A 24 0.45 3.04 4.82
C GLY A 24 -0.26 4.30 4.35
N GLY A 25 -0.54 4.41 3.05
CA GLY A 25 -1.28 5.53 2.48
C GLY A 25 -2.69 5.67 3.07
N VAL A 26 -3.41 4.55 3.25
CA VAL A 26 -4.72 4.57 3.91
C VAL A 26 -4.60 5.14 5.32
N GLN A 27 -3.60 4.73 6.08
CA GLN A 27 -3.37 5.22 7.44
C GLN A 27 -3.05 6.72 7.44
N VAL A 28 -2.18 7.17 6.53
CA VAL A 28 -1.79 8.58 6.43
C VAL A 28 -3.01 9.46 6.11
N TYR A 29 -3.81 9.10 5.10
CA TYR A 29 -4.95 9.91 4.70
C TYR A 29 -6.08 9.86 5.74
N THR A 30 -6.27 8.71 6.40
CA THR A 30 -7.22 8.63 7.50
C THR A 30 -6.83 9.57 8.65
N THR A 31 -5.55 9.61 8.99
CA THR A 31 -5.02 10.53 10.00
C THR A 31 -5.16 11.99 9.55
N ALA A 32 -4.81 12.27 8.29
CA ALA A 32 -4.91 13.62 7.73
C ALA A 32 -6.33 14.17 7.81
N LEU A 33 -7.34 13.33 7.57
CA LEU A 33 -8.73 13.75 7.65
C LEU A 33 -9.11 14.23 9.06
N THR A 34 -8.53 13.67 10.11
CA THR A 34 -8.79 14.11 11.47
C THR A 34 -8.18 15.48 11.76
N CYS A 35 -7.20 15.91 10.96
CA CYS A 35 -6.47 17.17 11.12
C CYS A 35 -6.92 18.23 10.12
N ALA A 36 -7.84 17.92 9.21
CA ALA A 36 -8.28 18.85 8.17
C ALA A 36 -8.98 20.06 8.79
N VAL A 37 -8.50 21.26 8.44
CA VAL A 37 -8.98 22.51 9.04
C VAL A 37 -9.96 23.24 8.12
N ASN A 38 -10.11 22.83 6.86
CA ASN A 38 -11.06 23.39 5.92
C ASN A 38 -11.66 22.31 5.03
N ASP A 39 -12.79 22.64 4.40
CA ASP A 39 -13.54 21.67 3.62
C ASP A 39 -12.84 21.27 2.32
N ASP A 40 -12.11 22.21 1.69
CA ASP A 40 -11.39 21.90 0.44
C ASP A 40 -10.31 20.85 0.68
N LEU A 41 -9.51 20.97 1.74
CA LEU A 41 -8.51 19.98 2.10
C LEU A 41 -9.16 18.65 2.47
N ARG A 42 -10.29 18.70 3.17
CA ARG A 42 -11.00 17.50 3.57
C ARG A 42 -11.47 16.71 2.35
N GLU A 43 -12.08 17.40 1.36
CA GLU A 43 -12.51 16.77 0.13
C GLU A 43 -11.36 16.16 -0.65
N GLU A 44 -10.25 16.87 -0.77
CA GLU A 44 -9.08 16.40 -1.49
C GLU A 44 -8.48 15.17 -0.82
N TRP A 45 -8.32 15.20 0.50
CA TRP A 45 -7.79 14.05 1.23
C TRP A 45 -8.75 12.86 1.24
N GLN A 46 -10.06 13.12 1.21
CA GLN A 46 -11.06 12.06 1.07
C GLN A 46 -10.93 11.36 -0.28
N GLU A 47 -10.70 12.10 -1.36
CA GLU A 47 -10.47 11.54 -2.68
C GLU A 47 -9.21 10.67 -2.70
N TYR A 48 -8.12 11.16 -2.11
CA TYR A 48 -6.88 10.39 -2.02
C TYR A 48 -7.05 9.11 -1.21
N LEU A 49 -7.82 9.18 -0.13
CA LEU A 49 -8.12 8.00 0.68
C LEU A 49 -8.88 6.95 -0.14
N GLU A 50 -9.88 7.39 -0.90
CA GLU A 50 -10.67 6.51 -1.76
C GLU A 50 -9.82 5.86 -2.84
N GLU A 51 -8.95 6.63 -3.50
CA GLU A 51 -8.03 6.11 -4.51
C GLU A 51 -7.05 5.09 -3.92
N THR A 52 -6.46 5.42 -2.78
CA THR A 52 -5.49 4.56 -2.10
C THR A 52 -6.16 3.26 -1.64
N THR A 53 -7.38 3.33 -1.14
CA THR A 53 -8.16 2.16 -0.76
C THR A 53 -8.44 1.27 -1.97
N ARG A 54 -8.77 1.87 -3.11
CA ARG A 54 -9.00 1.14 -4.36
C ARG A 54 -7.73 0.44 -4.83
N HIS A 55 -6.59 1.13 -4.78
CA HIS A 55 -5.30 0.53 -5.14
C HIS A 55 -4.98 -0.68 -4.26
N ARG A 56 -5.24 -0.58 -2.96
CA ARG A 56 -5.07 -1.70 -2.05
C ARG A 56 -5.93 -2.89 -2.44
N GLU A 57 -7.20 -2.65 -2.78
CA GLU A 57 -8.12 -3.70 -3.20
C GLU A 57 -7.64 -4.39 -4.50
N ILE A 58 -7.16 -3.61 -5.46
CA ILE A 58 -6.63 -4.15 -6.72
C ILE A 58 -5.41 -5.03 -6.43
N LEU A 59 -4.49 -4.56 -5.59
CA LEU A 59 -3.30 -5.33 -5.23
C LEU A 59 -3.66 -6.63 -4.51
N LEU A 60 -4.63 -6.60 -3.59
CA LEU A 60 -5.10 -7.81 -2.91
C LEU A 60 -5.68 -8.81 -3.90
N GLY A 61 -6.37 -8.33 -4.94
CA GLY A 61 -6.85 -9.17 -6.03
C GLY A 61 -5.72 -9.84 -6.79
N VAL A 62 -4.66 -9.08 -7.09
CA VAL A 62 -3.46 -9.62 -7.75
C VAL A 62 -2.80 -10.69 -6.88
N PHE A 63 -2.68 -10.43 -5.57
CA PHE A 63 -2.12 -11.42 -4.64
C PHE A 63 -2.92 -12.73 -4.67
N ALA A 64 -4.25 -12.63 -4.67
CA ALA A 64 -5.12 -13.80 -4.74
C ALA A 64 -4.91 -14.59 -6.04
N GLU A 65 -4.81 -13.90 -7.17
CA GLU A 65 -4.58 -14.55 -8.47
C GLU A 65 -3.23 -15.25 -8.53
N LEU A 66 -2.20 -14.69 -7.90
CA LEU A 66 -0.86 -15.28 -7.87
C LEU A 66 -0.66 -16.30 -6.77
N GLY A 67 -1.67 -16.49 -5.90
CA GLY A 67 -1.56 -17.41 -4.77
C GLY A 67 -0.59 -16.91 -3.70
N LEU A 68 -0.40 -15.60 -3.57
CA LEU A 68 0.47 -15.00 -2.57
C LEU A 68 -0.30 -14.64 -1.32
N ASP A 69 0.32 -14.85 -0.16
CA ASP A 69 -0.24 -14.46 1.12
C ASP A 69 0.02 -12.97 1.35
N PRO A 70 -1.04 -12.12 1.40
CA PRO A 70 -0.85 -10.68 1.61
C PRO A 70 -0.30 -10.32 3.00
N ASP A 71 -0.32 -11.25 3.95
CA ASP A 71 0.20 -11.03 5.30
C ASP A 71 1.64 -11.51 5.48
N ALA A 72 2.23 -12.12 4.45
CA ALA A 72 3.60 -12.62 4.55
C ALA A 72 4.60 -11.46 4.69
N ALA A 73 5.61 -11.66 5.53
CA ALA A 73 6.66 -10.68 5.72
C ALA A 73 7.70 -10.73 4.59
N SER A 74 8.26 -9.59 4.25
CA SER A 74 9.43 -9.49 3.38
C SER A 74 10.31 -8.34 3.87
N PRO A 75 11.63 -8.34 3.54
CA PRO A 75 12.51 -7.25 3.97
C PRO A 75 12.03 -5.87 3.49
N GLY A 76 11.65 -5.75 2.22
CA GLY A 76 11.17 -4.49 1.65
C GLY A 76 9.86 -4.05 2.27
N ARG A 77 8.96 -4.99 2.52
CA ARG A 77 7.69 -4.71 3.19
C ARG A 77 7.90 -4.16 4.59
N THR A 78 8.83 -4.74 5.33
CA THR A 78 9.15 -4.29 6.68
C THR A 78 9.65 -2.84 6.68
N VAL A 79 10.51 -2.48 5.73
CA VAL A 79 11.00 -1.10 5.58
C VAL A 79 9.85 -0.16 5.26
N CYS A 80 9.00 -0.50 4.31
CA CYS A 80 7.84 0.33 3.94
C CYS A 80 6.88 0.53 5.11
N ALA A 81 6.62 -0.51 5.89
CA ALA A 81 5.78 -0.42 7.08
C ALA A 81 6.36 0.53 8.11
N HIS A 82 7.67 0.50 8.33
CA HIS A 82 8.36 1.39 9.27
C HIS A 82 8.23 2.85 8.83
N ILE A 83 8.44 3.12 7.54
CA ILE A 83 8.29 4.47 6.99
C ILE A 83 6.85 4.96 7.16
N GLY A 84 5.87 4.12 6.83
CA GLY A 84 4.45 4.46 6.98
C GLY A 84 4.07 4.82 8.41
N LYS A 85 4.54 4.05 9.38
CA LYS A 85 4.29 4.33 10.81
C LYS A 85 4.90 5.66 11.24
N SER A 86 6.05 6.02 10.69
CA SER A 86 6.71 7.29 10.99
C SER A 86 5.89 8.48 10.53
N LEU A 87 5.11 8.33 9.47
CA LEU A 87 4.30 9.41 8.90
C LEU A 87 2.99 9.67 9.68
N VAL A 88 2.50 8.71 10.45
CA VAL A 88 1.22 8.83 11.18
C VAL A 88 1.36 9.08 12.67
N LYS A 89 2.52 9.46 13.12
CA LYS A 89 2.74 9.78 14.54
C LYS A 89 1.99 11.02 14.99
#